data_1113ed0a8fa72bf9b78b9d6eed011a8e
#
_entry.id   1113ed0a8fa72bf9b78b9d6eed011a8e
#
_cell.length_a   1.000
_cell.length_b   1.000
_cell.length_c   1.000
_cell.angle_alpha   90.00
_cell.angle_beta   90.00
_cell.angle_gamma   90.00
#
_symmetry.space_group_name_H-M   'P 1'
#
loop_
_entity.id
_entity.type
_entity.pdbx_description
1 polymer ?
#
loop_
_entity_poly.entity_id
_entity_poly.type
_entity_poly.pdbx_seq_one_letter_code
_entity_poly.pdbx_strand_id
1 'polypeptide(L)'
;TLLFQLLGLSIATLSTVTHYGLQFTLISNISLESNSYRVFHHAAFYFGICLSMTLILAALLSSVATVRESQCLTAMGCVCFALAFCGLLPAVCWRYTHGTEVEDSMMDVYDLVYEEVRRNISSFRRHELTAIHEAFLCCGKHSPFGDTASVEHKTCPPGQARGAAQDCLQEIRRFLKKHMDFVSMLLAVATSFTVYGMILTSFLWFSIHFSSNLARKGKYILR
;
A
#
# COMPACT_ATOMS: atom_id res chain seq x y z
N THR A 1 3.40 9.80 -20.62
CA THR A 1 4.05 10.44 -19.43
C THR A 1 3.02 10.82 -18.38
N LEU A 2 1.94 11.53 -18.71
CA LEU A 2 0.89 11.95 -17.76
C LEU A 2 0.32 10.76 -16.96
N LEU A 3 0.04 9.64 -17.62
CA LEU A 3 -0.49 8.43 -16.96
C LEU A 3 0.47 7.88 -15.88
N PHE A 4 1.78 7.91 -16.12
CA PHE A 4 2.77 7.50 -15.12
C PHE A 4 2.87 8.46 -13.94
N GLN A 5 2.69 9.75 -14.17
CA GLN A 5 2.65 10.75 -13.11
C GLN A 5 1.40 10.56 -12.24
N LEU A 6 0.23 10.37 -12.87
CA LEU A 6 -1.02 10.08 -12.15
C LEU A 6 -0.94 8.77 -11.36
N LEU A 7 -0.29 7.74 -11.92
CA LEU A 7 -0.07 6.48 -11.23
C LEU A 7 0.86 6.66 -10.01
N GLY A 8 1.97 7.39 -10.17
CA GLY A 8 2.87 7.71 -9.06
C GLY A 8 2.16 8.49 -7.95
N LEU A 9 1.35 9.49 -8.29
CA LEU A 9 0.56 10.26 -7.33
C LEU A 9 -0.49 9.39 -6.63
N SER A 10 -1.16 8.47 -7.33
CA SER A 10 -2.14 7.57 -6.70
C SER A 10 -1.49 6.59 -5.72
N ILE A 11 -0.28 6.10 -6.01
CA ILE A 11 0.49 5.28 -5.08
C ILE A 11 0.90 6.10 -3.84
N ALA A 12 1.37 7.34 -4.02
CA ALA A 12 1.75 8.22 -2.91
C ALA A 12 0.55 8.53 -2.01
N THR A 13 -0.58 8.91 -2.60
CA THR A 13 -1.82 9.19 -1.85
C THR A 13 -2.32 7.95 -1.10
N LEU A 14 -2.33 6.78 -1.71
CA LEU A 14 -2.72 5.55 -1.04
C LEU A 14 -1.79 5.24 0.13
N SER A 15 -0.47 5.31 -0.07
CA SER A 15 0.52 5.08 0.99
C SER A 15 0.34 6.04 2.17
N THR A 16 0.09 7.32 1.87
CA THR A 16 -0.14 8.35 2.88
C THR A 16 -1.46 8.13 3.62
N VAL A 17 -2.55 7.84 2.90
CA VAL A 17 -3.87 7.56 3.50
C VAL A 17 -3.82 6.29 4.36
N THR A 18 -3.10 5.26 3.94
CA THR A 18 -2.93 4.04 4.74
C THR A 18 -2.11 4.31 5.99
N HIS A 19 -1.03 5.09 5.89
CA HIS A 19 -0.15 5.37 7.03
C HIS A 19 -0.82 6.26 8.08
N TYR A 20 -1.53 7.31 7.66
CA TYR A 20 -2.16 8.29 8.55
C TYR A 20 -3.67 8.05 8.77
N GLY A 21 -4.24 7.05 8.09
CA GLY A 21 -5.65 6.68 8.27
C GLY A 21 -5.95 6.24 9.70
N LEU A 22 -7.04 6.77 10.27
CA LEU A 22 -7.40 6.55 11.67
C LEU A 22 -7.42 5.06 12.05
N GLN A 23 -8.03 4.21 11.21
CA GLN A 23 -8.15 2.79 11.46
C GLN A 23 -6.78 2.09 11.54
N PHE A 24 -5.90 2.39 10.58
CA PHE A 24 -4.56 1.78 10.51
C PHE A 24 -3.63 2.28 11.60
N THR A 25 -3.65 3.60 11.86
CA THR A 25 -2.81 4.24 12.89
C THR A 25 -3.21 3.78 14.28
N LEU A 26 -4.52 3.66 14.53
CA LEU A 26 -5.03 3.20 15.81
C LEU A 26 -4.52 1.78 16.12
N ILE A 27 -4.70 0.84 15.19
CA ILE A 27 -4.23 -0.55 15.36
C ILE A 27 -2.70 -0.60 15.48
N SER A 28 -1.97 0.22 14.70
CA SER A 28 -0.50 0.28 14.79
C SER A 28 0.00 0.78 16.14
N ASN A 29 -0.69 1.74 16.76
CA ASN A 29 -0.32 2.29 18.06
C ASN A 29 -0.65 1.31 19.21
N ILE A 30 -1.73 0.54 19.08
CA ILE A 30 -2.17 -0.43 20.07
C ILE A 30 -1.33 -1.71 19.98
N SER A 31 -0.80 -2.05 18.80
CA SER A 31 -0.03 -3.27 18.60
C SER A 31 1.22 -3.29 19.47
N LEU A 32 1.47 -4.42 20.16
CA LEU A 32 2.71 -4.63 20.89
C LEU A 32 3.92 -4.63 19.93
N GLU A 33 5.11 -4.29 20.46
CA GLU A 33 6.36 -4.30 19.67
C GLU A 33 6.66 -5.66 19.02
N SER A 34 6.15 -6.75 19.59
CA SER A 34 6.28 -8.10 19.05
C SER A 34 5.33 -8.42 17.89
N ASN A 35 4.33 -7.55 17.60
CA ASN A 35 3.39 -7.79 16.53
C ASN A 35 3.96 -7.31 15.18
N SER A 36 3.97 -8.21 14.20
CA SER A 36 4.45 -7.97 12.85
C SER A 36 3.71 -6.84 12.11
N TYR A 37 2.47 -6.52 12.52
CA TYR A 37 1.64 -5.49 11.88
C TYR A 37 2.31 -4.12 11.84
N ARG A 38 2.92 -3.68 12.94
CA ARG A 38 3.62 -2.38 13.03
C ARG A 38 4.79 -2.29 12.04
N VAL A 39 5.55 -3.37 11.92
CA VAL A 39 6.68 -3.45 10.98
C VAL A 39 6.18 -3.37 9.54
N PHE A 40 5.13 -4.13 9.20
CA PHE A 40 4.52 -4.09 7.86
C PHE A 40 3.94 -2.72 7.52
N HIS A 41 3.28 -2.07 8.45
CA HIS A 41 2.68 -0.75 8.26
C HIS A 41 3.73 0.32 7.91
N HIS A 42 4.85 0.37 8.64
CA HIS A 42 5.94 1.30 8.34
C HIS A 42 6.68 0.94 7.05
N ALA A 43 7.00 -0.34 6.85
CA ALA A 43 7.68 -0.81 5.65
C ALA A 43 6.86 -0.51 4.38
N ALA A 44 5.55 -0.76 4.39
CA ALA A 44 4.65 -0.48 3.28
C ALA A 44 4.60 1.01 2.93
N PHE A 45 4.60 1.89 3.93
CA PHE A 45 4.62 3.34 3.72
C PHE A 45 5.90 3.79 3.01
N TYR A 46 7.08 3.47 3.57
CA TYR A 46 8.35 3.88 2.97
C TYR A 46 8.55 3.29 1.58
N PHE A 47 8.18 2.03 1.40
CA PHE A 47 8.23 1.37 0.10
C PHE A 47 7.32 2.06 -0.93
N GLY A 48 6.09 2.37 -0.56
CA GLY A 48 5.13 3.04 -1.43
C GLY A 48 5.59 4.44 -1.85
N ILE A 49 6.14 5.23 -0.92
CA ILE A 49 6.69 6.56 -1.22
C ILE A 49 7.92 6.45 -2.14
N CYS A 50 8.85 5.54 -1.86
CA CYS A 50 10.03 5.31 -2.70
C CYS A 50 9.64 4.90 -4.13
N LEU A 51 8.69 3.99 -4.27
CA LEU A 51 8.15 3.55 -5.56
C LEU A 51 7.47 4.69 -6.32
N SER A 52 6.66 5.48 -5.64
CA SER A 52 6.01 6.67 -6.21
C SER A 52 7.04 7.65 -6.77
N MET A 53 8.06 7.99 -5.98
CA MET A 53 9.12 8.93 -6.39
C MET A 53 9.90 8.41 -7.59
N THR A 54 10.23 7.11 -7.64
CA THR A 54 10.93 6.51 -8.79
C THR A 54 10.08 6.52 -10.06
N LEU A 55 8.78 6.29 -9.97
CA LEU A 55 7.86 6.34 -11.12
C LEU A 55 7.68 7.77 -11.66
N ILE A 56 7.53 8.76 -10.77
CA ILE A 56 7.42 10.17 -11.16
C ILE A 56 8.72 10.62 -11.82
N LEU A 57 9.87 10.28 -11.25
CA LEU A 57 11.18 10.60 -11.83
C LEU A 57 11.36 9.95 -13.20
N ALA A 58 11.03 8.67 -13.36
CA ALA A 58 11.07 7.96 -14.64
C ALA A 58 10.20 8.66 -15.71
N ALA A 59 8.99 9.09 -15.31
CA ALA A 59 8.08 9.82 -16.20
C ALA A 59 8.64 11.17 -16.63
N LEU A 60 9.24 11.93 -15.72
CA LEU A 60 9.86 13.23 -16.01
C LEU A 60 11.08 13.07 -16.93
N LEU A 61 11.99 12.13 -16.62
CA LEU A 61 13.16 11.84 -17.44
C LEU A 61 12.75 11.40 -18.85
N SER A 62 11.76 10.54 -18.97
CA SER A 62 11.23 10.07 -20.25
C SER A 62 10.63 11.22 -21.07
N SER A 63 9.92 12.16 -20.42
CA SER A 63 9.38 13.37 -21.08
C SER A 63 10.48 14.26 -21.66
N VAL A 64 11.48 14.57 -20.83
CA VAL A 64 12.60 15.43 -21.24
C VAL A 64 13.47 14.73 -22.29
N ALA A 65 13.67 13.42 -22.17
CA ALA A 65 14.42 12.62 -23.13
C ALA A 65 13.79 12.64 -24.53
N THR A 66 12.46 12.56 -24.59
CA THR A 66 11.72 12.63 -25.88
C THR A 66 11.86 13.99 -26.54
N VAL A 67 11.81 15.08 -25.77
CA VAL A 67 11.93 16.44 -26.31
C VAL A 67 13.38 16.78 -26.74
N ARG A 68 14.37 16.31 -25.97
CA ARG A 68 15.79 16.61 -26.21
C ARG A 68 16.53 15.58 -27.05
N GLU A 69 15.89 14.47 -27.40
CA GLU A 69 16.48 13.33 -28.15
C GLU A 69 17.82 12.86 -27.54
N SER A 70 17.92 12.90 -26.21
CA SER A 70 19.16 12.61 -25.51
C SER A 70 19.25 11.12 -25.15
N GLN A 71 20.26 10.43 -25.65
CA GLN A 71 20.51 9.02 -25.34
C GLN A 71 20.73 8.76 -23.84
N CYS A 72 21.44 9.67 -23.17
CA CYS A 72 21.73 9.53 -21.74
C CYS A 72 20.44 9.62 -20.88
N LEU A 73 19.57 10.60 -21.15
CA LEU A 73 18.30 10.77 -20.43
C LEU A 73 17.35 9.59 -20.67
N THR A 74 17.32 9.07 -21.90
CA THR A 74 16.51 7.88 -22.23
C THR A 74 17.01 6.65 -21.45
N ALA A 75 18.33 6.44 -21.38
CA ALA A 75 18.93 5.35 -20.63
C ALA A 75 18.62 5.47 -19.12
N MET A 76 18.75 6.67 -18.55
CA MET A 76 18.39 6.91 -17.14
C MET A 76 16.91 6.63 -16.86
N GLY A 77 16.00 7.04 -17.76
CA GLY A 77 14.58 6.73 -17.66
C GLY A 77 14.32 5.23 -17.66
N CYS A 78 14.98 4.48 -18.54
CA CYS A 78 14.89 3.02 -18.60
C CYS A 78 15.36 2.37 -17.29
N VAL A 79 16.48 2.83 -16.72
CA VAL A 79 17.00 2.35 -15.43
C VAL A 79 15.99 2.60 -14.30
N CYS A 80 15.37 3.79 -14.26
CA CYS A 80 14.34 4.09 -13.26
C CYS A 80 13.12 3.14 -13.37
N PHE A 81 12.64 2.85 -14.59
CA PHE A 81 11.56 1.89 -14.78
C PHE A 81 11.98 0.47 -14.38
N ALA A 82 13.21 0.05 -14.68
CA ALA A 82 13.75 -1.23 -14.26
C ALA A 82 13.84 -1.35 -12.73
N LEU A 83 14.30 -0.29 -12.04
CA LEU A 83 14.33 -0.24 -10.58
C LEU A 83 12.92 -0.30 -9.98
N ALA A 84 11.96 0.42 -10.54
CA ALA A 84 10.57 0.35 -10.11
C ALA A 84 9.99 -1.07 -10.30
N PHE A 85 10.27 -1.69 -11.43
CA PHE A 85 9.85 -3.06 -11.70
C PHE A 85 10.47 -4.07 -10.72
N CYS A 86 11.79 -3.98 -10.48
CA CYS A 86 12.48 -4.83 -9.51
C CYS A 86 11.93 -4.66 -8.08
N GLY A 87 11.50 -3.43 -7.71
CA GLY A 87 10.84 -3.18 -6.44
C GLY A 87 9.42 -3.75 -6.37
N LEU A 88 8.66 -3.69 -7.47
CA LEU A 88 7.28 -4.21 -7.52
C LEU A 88 7.23 -5.74 -7.42
N LEU A 89 8.17 -6.45 -8.01
CA LEU A 89 8.18 -7.93 -8.00
C LEU A 89 8.10 -8.53 -6.59
N PRO A 90 8.98 -8.16 -5.63
CA PRO A 90 8.87 -8.70 -4.28
C PRO A 90 7.56 -8.32 -3.59
N ALA A 91 7.03 -7.11 -3.83
CA ALA A 91 5.74 -6.70 -3.26
C ALA A 91 4.58 -7.55 -3.79
N VAL A 92 4.56 -7.83 -5.10
CA VAL A 92 3.57 -8.72 -5.71
C VAL A 92 3.73 -10.15 -5.18
N CYS A 93 4.95 -10.70 -5.16
CA CYS A 93 5.22 -12.03 -4.63
C CYS A 93 4.77 -12.15 -3.17
N TRP A 94 5.16 -11.19 -2.32
CA TRP A 94 4.77 -11.17 -0.91
C TRP A 94 3.25 -11.12 -0.74
N ARG A 95 2.57 -10.30 -1.54
CA ARG A 95 1.09 -10.21 -1.50
C ARG A 95 0.42 -11.55 -1.81
N TYR A 96 0.97 -12.32 -2.77
CA TYR A 96 0.40 -13.62 -3.12
C TYR A 96 0.74 -14.72 -2.12
N THR A 97 1.92 -14.69 -1.49
CA THR A 97 2.37 -15.74 -0.56
C THR A 97 1.91 -15.49 0.87
N HIS A 98 1.87 -14.23 1.32
CA HIS A 98 1.63 -13.83 2.72
C HIS A 98 0.42 -12.89 2.86
N GLY A 99 -0.50 -12.94 1.91
CA GLY A 99 -1.62 -12.00 1.85
C GLY A 99 -2.57 -12.04 3.04
N THR A 100 -2.63 -13.13 3.77
CA THR A 100 -3.46 -13.31 4.98
C THR A 100 -2.76 -12.88 6.26
N GLU A 101 -1.42 -12.81 6.29
CA GLU A 101 -0.66 -12.50 7.51
C GLU A 101 -0.99 -11.10 8.09
N VAL A 102 -1.21 -10.11 7.21
CA VAL A 102 -1.59 -8.76 7.65
C VAL A 102 -2.99 -8.77 8.24
N GLU A 103 -3.90 -9.52 7.64
CA GLU A 103 -5.27 -9.69 8.10
C GLU A 103 -5.30 -10.38 9.47
N ASP A 104 -4.58 -11.48 9.60
CA ASP A 104 -4.48 -12.24 10.84
C ASP A 104 -3.81 -11.40 11.95
N SER A 105 -2.70 -10.71 11.64
CA SER A 105 -2.02 -9.84 12.60
C SER A 105 -2.89 -8.69 13.12
N MET A 106 -3.76 -8.13 12.29
CA MET A 106 -4.69 -7.07 12.69
C MET A 106 -5.82 -7.61 13.57
N MET A 107 -6.31 -8.80 13.25
CA MET A 107 -7.32 -9.47 14.07
C MET A 107 -6.76 -9.89 15.43
N ASP A 108 -5.51 -10.36 15.48
CA ASP A 108 -4.83 -10.72 16.72
C ASP A 108 -4.70 -9.53 17.69
N VAL A 109 -4.43 -8.32 17.16
CA VAL A 109 -4.40 -7.10 17.98
C VAL A 109 -5.77 -6.83 18.61
N TYR A 110 -6.85 -6.94 17.82
CA TYR A 110 -8.21 -6.77 18.34
C TYR A 110 -8.53 -7.80 19.41
N ASP A 111 -8.25 -9.09 19.16
CA ASP A 111 -8.52 -10.17 20.08
C ASP A 111 -7.75 -10.02 21.40
N LEU A 112 -6.49 -9.60 21.32
CA LEU A 112 -5.67 -9.33 22.51
C LEU A 112 -6.29 -8.25 23.39
N VAL A 113 -6.63 -7.10 22.79
CA VAL A 113 -7.23 -5.98 23.53
C VAL A 113 -8.59 -6.37 24.13
N TYR A 114 -9.40 -7.08 23.35
CA TYR A 114 -10.71 -7.55 23.81
C TYR A 114 -10.60 -8.49 25.03
N GLU A 115 -9.67 -9.46 25.00
CA GLU A 115 -9.43 -10.39 26.10
C GLU A 115 -8.86 -9.68 27.35
N GLU A 116 -8.00 -8.69 27.19
CA GLU A 116 -7.49 -7.89 28.32
C GLU A 116 -8.60 -7.07 28.99
N VAL A 117 -9.49 -6.48 28.21
CA VAL A 117 -10.67 -5.76 28.74
C VAL A 117 -11.64 -6.73 29.43
N ARG A 118 -11.86 -7.90 28.87
CA ARG A 118 -12.71 -8.94 29.47
C ARG A 118 -12.19 -9.35 30.85
N ARG A 119 -10.86 -9.47 31.00
CA ARG A 119 -10.22 -9.82 32.28
C ARG A 119 -10.12 -8.64 33.27
N ASN A 120 -10.64 -7.44 32.92
CA ASN A 120 -10.55 -6.20 33.73
C ASN A 120 -9.13 -5.80 34.13
N ILE A 121 -8.12 -6.10 33.30
CA ILE A 121 -6.69 -5.86 33.63
C ILE A 121 -6.35 -4.38 33.62
N SER A 122 -6.94 -3.56 32.71
CA SER A 122 -6.56 -2.16 32.53
C SER A 122 -7.71 -1.27 32.06
N SER A 123 -7.88 -0.12 32.70
CA SER A 123 -8.81 0.92 32.24
C SER A 123 -8.34 1.55 30.92
N PHE A 124 -7.04 1.61 30.67
CA PHE A 124 -6.45 2.12 29.45
C PHE A 124 -6.87 1.27 28.22
N ARG A 125 -6.81 -0.06 28.34
CA ARG A 125 -7.25 -0.99 27.28
C ARG A 125 -8.73 -0.86 26.94
N ARG A 126 -9.55 -0.43 27.90
CA ARG A 126 -10.96 -0.13 27.63
C ARG A 126 -11.13 1.05 26.69
N HIS A 127 -10.36 2.12 26.86
CA HIS A 127 -10.39 3.27 25.95
C HIS A 127 -9.92 2.88 24.54
N GLU A 128 -8.88 2.04 24.43
CA GLU A 128 -8.40 1.54 23.13
C GLU A 128 -9.47 0.71 22.42
N LEU A 129 -10.14 -0.19 23.14
CA LEU A 129 -11.23 -1.00 22.57
C LEU A 129 -12.41 -0.12 22.14
N THR A 130 -12.79 0.87 22.94
CA THR A 130 -13.84 1.84 22.57
C THR A 130 -13.46 2.60 21.30
N ALA A 131 -12.21 3.06 21.19
CA ALA A 131 -11.73 3.74 19.99
C ALA A 131 -11.75 2.84 18.74
N ILE A 132 -11.47 1.54 18.88
CA ILE A 132 -11.62 0.56 17.78
C ILE A 132 -13.09 0.45 17.38
N HIS A 133 -14.00 0.30 18.32
CA HIS A 133 -15.44 0.20 18.05
C HIS A 133 -15.98 1.43 17.32
N GLU A 134 -15.52 2.62 17.69
CA GLU A 134 -15.88 3.88 17.02
C GLU A 134 -15.27 4.00 15.62
N ALA A 135 -14.00 3.62 15.46
CA ALA A 135 -13.29 3.74 14.18
C ALA A 135 -13.82 2.78 13.10
N PHE A 136 -14.26 1.59 13.49
CA PHE A 136 -14.80 0.57 12.59
C PHE A 136 -16.33 0.51 12.58
N LEU A 137 -17.00 1.34 13.40
CA LEU A 137 -18.47 1.39 13.53
C LEU A 137 -19.07 0.02 13.84
N CYS A 138 -18.41 -0.75 14.69
CA CYS A 138 -18.80 -2.10 15.09
C CYS A 138 -18.91 -2.21 16.62
N CYS A 139 -19.42 -3.33 17.13
CA CYS A 139 -19.51 -3.55 18.55
C CYS A 139 -19.44 -5.04 18.89
N GLY A 140 -18.43 -5.38 19.71
CA GLY A 140 -18.32 -6.71 20.31
C GLY A 140 -17.76 -7.79 19.37
N LYS A 141 -17.72 -8.99 19.91
CA LYS A 141 -17.29 -10.21 19.23
C LYS A 141 -18.40 -11.25 19.34
N HIS A 142 -18.81 -11.83 18.22
CA HIS A 142 -19.78 -12.92 18.25
C HIS A 142 -19.18 -14.14 18.95
N SER A 143 -19.63 -14.40 20.17
CA SER A 143 -19.23 -15.59 20.92
C SER A 143 -20.41 -16.54 21.04
N PRO A 144 -20.24 -17.84 20.69
CA PRO A 144 -21.29 -18.84 20.88
C PRO A 144 -21.60 -19.12 22.38
N PHE A 145 -20.78 -18.59 23.29
CA PHE A 145 -20.90 -18.83 24.75
C PHE A 145 -21.55 -17.69 25.55
N GLY A 146 -22.09 -16.66 24.92
CA GLY A 146 -22.98 -15.68 25.54
C GLY A 146 -22.40 -14.73 26.61
N ASP A 147 -21.10 -14.79 26.92
CA ASP A 147 -20.47 -14.07 28.04
C ASP A 147 -19.91 -12.69 27.69
N THR A 148 -20.28 -12.17 26.53
CA THR A 148 -19.71 -10.91 25.95
C THR A 148 -20.45 -9.64 26.38
N ALA A 149 -21.67 -9.77 26.91
CA ALA A 149 -22.55 -8.64 27.21
C ALA A 149 -21.96 -7.64 28.22
N SER A 150 -21.07 -8.06 29.11
CA SER A 150 -20.44 -7.17 30.11
C SER A 150 -19.37 -6.24 29.52
N VAL A 151 -18.65 -6.69 28.50
CA VAL A 151 -17.63 -5.88 27.77
C VAL A 151 -18.34 -4.89 26.85
N GLU A 152 -19.31 -5.38 26.09
CA GLU A 152 -20.08 -4.60 25.12
C GLU A 152 -20.81 -3.43 25.78
N HIS A 153 -21.46 -3.65 26.96
CA HIS A 153 -22.13 -2.58 27.69
C HIS A 153 -21.19 -1.44 28.13
N LYS A 154 -19.90 -1.73 28.31
CA LYS A 154 -18.90 -0.76 28.79
C LYS A 154 -18.11 -0.06 27.67
N THR A 155 -18.07 -0.63 26.46
CA THR A 155 -17.19 -0.18 25.39
C THR A 155 -17.91 0.20 24.11
N CYS A 156 -19.20 -0.15 23.98
CA CYS A 156 -19.97 0.21 22.80
C CYS A 156 -20.68 1.56 22.94
N PRO A 157 -20.78 2.33 21.85
CA PRO A 157 -21.53 3.59 21.87
C PRO A 157 -23.01 3.39 22.23
N PRO A 158 -23.63 4.32 22.97
CA PRO A 158 -25.03 4.22 23.33
C PRO A 158 -25.90 4.25 22.05
N GLY A 159 -26.65 3.17 21.84
CA GLY A 159 -27.52 2.96 20.67
C GLY A 159 -27.12 1.81 19.73
N GLN A 160 -25.89 1.37 19.73
CA GLN A 160 -25.41 0.22 18.94
C GLN A 160 -25.49 -1.12 19.70
N ALA A 161 -25.62 -1.06 21.02
CA ALA A 161 -25.55 -2.27 21.90
C ALA A 161 -26.73 -3.25 21.79
N ARG A 162 -27.78 -3.01 20.99
CA ARG A 162 -29.02 -3.81 21.08
C ARG A 162 -29.69 -4.30 19.81
N GLY A 163 -29.13 -4.19 18.64
CA GLY A 163 -29.97 -4.63 17.51
C GLY A 163 -29.32 -4.91 16.19
N ALA A 164 -28.17 -4.38 15.94
CA ALA A 164 -27.45 -4.54 14.67
C ALA A 164 -25.94 -4.42 14.89
N ALA A 165 -25.45 -4.86 16.05
CA ALA A 165 -24.01 -4.85 16.34
C ALA A 165 -23.34 -5.83 15.41
N GLN A 166 -22.78 -5.30 14.35
CA GLN A 166 -22.00 -6.05 13.38
C GLN A 166 -20.72 -6.50 14.10
N ASP A 167 -20.42 -7.81 14.06
CA ASP A 167 -19.24 -8.40 14.65
C ASP A 167 -17.99 -7.65 14.20
N CYS A 168 -17.24 -7.08 15.16
CA CYS A 168 -16.06 -6.27 14.86
C CYS A 168 -14.99 -7.04 14.10
N LEU A 169 -14.81 -8.32 14.36
CA LEU A 169 -13.88 -9.15 13.59
C LEU A 169 -14.30 -9.21 12.11
N GLN A 170 -15.60 -9.35 11.86
CA GLN A 170 -16.10 -9.38 10.48
C GLN A 170 -15.98 -8.03 9.78
N GLU A 171 -16.22 -6.91 10.47
CA GLU A 171 -16.07 -5.57 9.91
C GLU A 171 -14.62 -5.21 9.66
N ILE A 172 -13.71 -5.49 10.59
CA ILE A 172 -12.26 -5.29 10.41
C ILE A 172 -11.77 -6.12 9.22
N ARG A 173 -12.18 -7.39 9.12
CA ARG A 173 -11.83 -8.26 7.99
C ARG A 173 -12.37 -7.73 6.67
N ARG A 174 -13.62 -7.27 6.63
CA ARG A 174 -14.24 -6.70 5.43
C ARG A 174 -13.53 -5.43 4.97
N PHE A 175 -13.23 -4.53 5.90
CA PHE A 175 -12.50 -3.30 5.64
C PHE A 175 -11.11 -3.62 5.07
N LEU A 176 -10.36 -4.48 5.72
CA LEU A 176 -9.00 -4.84 5.32
C LEU A 176 -8.99 -5.55 3.96
N LYS A 177 -9.90 -6.51 3.74
CA LYS A 177 -10.03 -7.19 2.45
C LYS A 177 -10.26 -6.21 1.30
N LYS A 178 -11.21 -5.28 1.46
CA LYS A 178 -11.49 -4.24 0.46
C LYS A 178 -10.25 -3.37 0.17
N HIS A 179 -9.51 -2.99 1.22
CA HIS A 179 -8.28 -2.23 1.08
C HIS A 179 -7.20 -3.03 0.36
N MET A 180 -6.98 -4.29 0.73
CA MET A 180 -5.98 -5.17 0.13
C MET A 180 -6.31 -5.55 -1.32
N ASP A 181 -7.58 -5.67 -1.67
CA ASP A 181 -8.02 -5.88 -3.06
C ASP A 181 -7.69 -4.65 -3.92
N PHE A 182 -7.91 -3.45 -3.38
CA PHE A 182 -7.53 -2.21 -4.06
C PHE A 182 -6.02 -2.09 -4.23
N VAL A 183 -5.22 -2.41 -3.21
CA VAL A 183 -3.74 -2.47 -3.29
C VAL A 183 -3.30 -3.47 -4.35
N SER A 184 -3.91 -4.65 -4.41
CA SER A 184 -3.59 -5.69 -5.40
C SER A 184 -3.86 -5.22 -6.83
N MET A 185 -4.99 -4.55 -7.06
CA MET A 185 -5.32 -3.97 -8.35
C MET A 185 -4.29 -2.89 -8.74
N LEU A 186 -3.94 -2.00 -7.81
CA LEU A 186 -2.97 -0.94 -8.07
C LEU A 186 -1.57 -1.50 -8.37
N LEU A 187 -1.12 -2.56 -7.65
CA LEU A 187 0.14 -3.25 -7.93
C LEU A 187 0.15 -3.89 -9.32
N ALA A 188 -0.95 -4.54 -9.74
CA ALA A 188 -1.05 -5.13 -11.08
C ALA A 188 -0.98 -4.07 -12.17
N VAL A 189 -1.69 -2.96 -12.00
CA VAL A 189 -1.65 -1.81 -12.93
C VAL A 189 -0.23 -1.22 -12.98
N ALA A 190 0.39 -0.96 -11.82
CA ALA A 190 1.74 -0.42 -11.74
C ALA A 190 2.78 -1.31 -12.43
N THR A 191 2.70 -2.63 -12.22
CA THR A 191 3.58 -3.62 -12.85
C THR A 191 3.41 -3.61 -14.37
N SER A 192 2.18 -3.61 -14.88
CA SER A 192 1.88 -3.56 -16.30
C SER A 192 2.42 -2.28 -16.95
N PHE A 193 2.22 -1.13 -16.28
CA PHE A 193 2.73 0.15 -16.78
C PHE A 193 4.26 0.23 -16.75
N THR A 194 4.94 -0.32 -15.75
CA THR A 194 6.41 -0.33 -15.70
C THR A 194 7.01 -1.18 -16.83
N VAL A 195 6.43 -2.33 -17.14
CA VAL A 195 6.82 -3.16 -18.30
C VAL A 195 6.62 -2.39 -19.60
N TYR A 196 5.46 -1.75 -19.77
CA TYR A 196 5.18 -0.91 -20.94
C TYR A 196 6.18 0.25 -21.07
N GLY A 197 6.49 0.92 -19.96
CA GLY A 197 7.49 1.99 -19.92
C GLY A 197 8.89 1.53 -20.32
N MET A 198 9.32 0.35 -19.84
CA MET A 198 10.61 -0.25 -20.25
C MET A 198 10.66 -0.55 -21.74
N ILE A 199 9.59 -1.12 -22.31
CA ILE A 199 9.53 -1.39 -23.75
C ILE A 199 9.63 -0.10 -24.56
N LEU A 200 8.83 0.92 -24.22
CA LEU A 200 8.85 2.20 -24.92
C LEU A 200 10.20 2.92 -24.84
N THR A 201 10.80 2.96 -23.65
CA THR A 201 12.10 3.60 -23.46
C THR A 201 13.23 2.84 -24.17
N SER A 202 13.14 1.52 -24.27
CA SER A 202 14.06 0.69 -25.02
C SER A 202 13.96 0.97 -26.54
N PHE A 203 12.75 1.04 -27.08
CA PHE A 203 12.55 1.42 -28.49
C PHE A 203 13.04 2.85 -28.79
N LEU A 204 12.75 3.78 -27.91
CA LEU A 204 13.20 5.17 -28.06
C LEU A 204 14.73 5.26 -28.06
N TRP A 205 15.39 4.56 -27.11
CA TRP A 205 16.85 4.50 -27.05
C TRP A 205 17.46 3.93 -28.32
N PHE A 206 16.90 2.81 -28.83
CA PHE A 206 17.36 2.17 -30.06
C PHE A 206 17.20 3.12 -31.26
N SER A 207 16.05 3.78 -31.39
CA SER A 207 15.77 4.74 -32.48
C SER A 207 16.77 5.91 -32.48
N ILE A 208 17.02 6.53 -31.34
CA ILE A 208 17.96 7.63 -31.20
C ILE A 208 19.39 7.17 -31.47
N HIS A 209 19.76 5.99 -30.99
CA HIS A 209 21.10 5.42 -31.22
C HIS A 209 21.36 5.13 -32.70
N PHE A 210 20.38 4.55 -33.39
CA PHE A 210 20.50 4.25 -34.82
C PHE A 210 20.56 5.52 -35.69
N SER A 211 19.70 6.50 -35.40
CA SER A 211 19.69 7.80 -36.11
C SER A 211 21.01 8.53 -35.94
N SER A 212 21.59 8.54 -34.75
CA SER A 212 22.87 9.21 -34.49
C SER A 212 24.04 8.53 -35.21
N ASN A 213 24.01 7.20 -35.34
CA ASN A 213 25.03 6.42 -36.10
C ASN A 213 24.94 6.67 -37.60
N LEU A 214 23.74 6.79 -38.17
CA LEU A 214 23.56 7.16 -39.59
C LEU A 214 24.07 8.56 -39.89
N ALA A 215 23.73 9.53 -39.06
CA ALA A 215 24.20 10.91 -39.20
C ALA A 215 25.74 11.01 -39.11
N ARG A 216 26.36 10.18 -38.25
CA ARG A 216 27.81 10.12 -38.13
C ARG A 216 28.46 9.52 -39.40
N LYS A 217 27.93 8.40 -39.92
CA LYS A 217 28.41 7.79 -41.16
C LYS A 217 28.25 8.70 -42.36
N GLY A 218 27.14 9.45 -42.48
CA GLY A 218 26.95 10.42 -43.56
C GLY A 218 28.01 11.56 -43.59
N LYS A 219 28.48 11.99 -42.41
CA LYS A 219 29.58 12.98 -42.32
C LYS A 219 30.95 12.45 -42.80
N TYR A 220 31.20 11.15 -42.68
CA TYR A 220 32.45 10.57 -43.18
C TYR A 220 32.46 10.34 -44.70
N ILE A 221 31.29 10.21 -45.33
CA ILE A 221 31.17 10.02 -46.78
C ILE A 221 31.31 11.36 -47.56
N LEU A 222 30.97 12.47 -46.88
CA LEU A 222 31.02 13.81 -47.47
C LEU A 222 32.37 14.56 -47.24
N ARG A 223 33.35 13.90 -46.68
CA ARG A 223 34.71 14.41 -46.43
C ARG A 223 35.72 13.60 -47.21
#